data_d1a244a95afb859635beded47368d6e8
#
_entry.id   d1a244a95afb859635beded47368d6e8
#
_cell.length_a   1.000
_cell.length_b   1.000
_cell.length_c   1.000
_cell.angle_alpha   90.00
_cell.angle_beta   90.00
_cell.angle_gamma   90.00
#
_symmetry.space_group_name_H-M   'P 1'
#
loop_
_entity.id
_entity.type
_entity.pdbx_description
1 polymer ?
#
loop_
_entity_poly.entity_id
_entity_poly.type
_entity_poly.pdbx_seq_one_letter_code
_entity_poly.pdbx_strand_id
1 'polypeptide(L)'
;VRVVLDTRLRISMESKLVQTAGEVPVIVFCHAPDKEKKAALEQKGVTVLEAELLHQTDLESLLARYENLPVPKEHLHGRHISLRNCLEQLGQRGLDSILIEGGASIHAAALQEGCCDLVQVYVAPKLFGGDGLSPIGGMGITTPDQAVLLSAPTVTRLGQDLLLEYTRKESC
;
A
#
# COMPACT_ATOMS: atom_id res chain seq x y z
N VAL A 1 11.55 -7.94 -8.26
CA VAL A 1 11.92 -6.84 -7.34
C VAL A 1 11.00 -6.89 -6.13
N ARG A 2 11.57 -6.68 -4.93
CA ARG A 2 10.79 -6.55 -3.68
C ARG A 2 10.79 -5.08 -3.26
N VAL A 3 9.62 -4.54 -2.95
CA VAL A 3 9.47 -3.14 -2.55
C VAL A 3 8.98 -3.05 -1.11
N VAL A 4 9.60 -2.19 -0.32
CA VAL A 4 9.25 -1.94 1.09
C VAL A 4 8.95 -0.46 1.28
N LEU A 5 7.82 -0.15 1.89
CA LEU A 5 7.48 1.21 2.31
C LEU A 5 7.80 1.35 3.80
N ASP A 6 8.84 2.10 4.11
CA ASP A 6 9.32 2.30 5.48
C ASP A 6 9.70 3.76 5.69
N THR A 7 8.71 4.59 5.93
CA THR A 7 8.84 6.06 6.06
C THR A 7 10.05 6.49 6.89
N ARG A 8 10.40 5.74 7.93
CA ARG A 8 11.48 6.07 8.88
C ARG A 8 12.74 5.23 8.71
N LEU A 9 12.82 4.42 7.66
CA LEU A 9 13.94 3.51 7.39
C LEU A 9 14.30 2.63 8.59
N ARG A 10 13.30 1.99 9.23
CA ARG A 10 13.47 1.13 10.41
C ARG A 10 13.86 -0.30 10.08
N ILE A 11 13.84 -0.68 8.80
CA ILE A 11 14.19 -2.03 8.35
C ILE A 11 15.51 -2.49 9.00
N SER A 12 15.51 -3.70 9.55
CA SER A 12 16.70 -4.26 10.19
C SER A 12 17.71 -4.68 9.14
N MET A 13 18.98 -4.40 9.41
CA MET A 13 20.13 -4.91 8.61
C MET A 13 20.18 -6.44 8.58
N GLU A 14 19.61 -7.10 9.60
CA GLU A 14 19.55 -8.55 9.73
C GLU A 14 18.28 -9.18 9.13
N SER A 15 17.39 -8.35 8.54
CA SER A 15 16.20 -8.88 7.89
C SER A 15 16.57 -9.72 6.66
N LYS A 16 15.80 -10.77 6.40
CA LYS A 16 15.99 -11.62 5.21
C LYS A 16 15.97 -10.82 3.91
N LEU A 17 15.14 -9.75 3.85
CA LEU A 17 15.06 -8.86 2.68
C LEU A 17 16.41 -8.20 2.40
N VAL A 18 17.07 -7.67 3.43
CA VAL A 18 18.39 -7.04 3.30
C VAL A 18 19.48 -8.06 3.00
N GLN A 19 19.47 -9.19 3.71
CA GLN A 19 20.49 -10.23 3.54
C GLN A 19 20.46 -10.87 2.15
N THR A 20 19.31 -10.93 1.50
CA THR A 20 19.13 -11.51 0.16
C THR A 20 18.96 -10.45 -0.95
N ALA A 21 19.34 -9.21 -0.69
CA ALA A 21 19.18 -8.12 -1.67
C ALA A 21 20.06 -8.31 -2.92
N GLY A 22 21.20 -8.99 -2.78
CA GLY A 22 22.05 -9.35 -3.90
C GLY A 22 21.48 -10.44 -4.82
N GLU A 23 20.56 -11.27 -4.31
CA GLU A 23 19.91 -12.34 -5.09
C GLU A 23 18.62 -11.83 -5.76
N VAL A 24 17.80 -11.13 -5.00
CA VAL A 24 16.56 -10.53 -5.48
C VAL A 24 16.55 -9.05 -5.12
N PRO A 25 16.55 -8.14 -6.09
CA PRO A 25 16.63 -6.70 -5.85
C PRO A 25 15.58 -6.23 -4.85
N VAL A 26 16.00 -5.36 -3.93
CA VAL A 26 15.16 -4.74 -2.90
C VAL A 26 15.21 -3.23 -3.05
N ILE A 27 14.05 -2.61 -3.11
CA ILE A 27 13.86 -1.15 -3.07
C ILE A 27 13.17 -0.81 -1.76
N VAL A 28 13.72 0.12 -0.99
CA VAL A 28 13.09 0.64 0.23
C VAL A 28 12.78 2.11 0.02
N PHE A 29 11.51 2.47 0.11
CA PHE A 29 11.08 3.87 0.13
C PHE A 29 11.05 4.41 1.56
N CYS A 30 11.60 5.59 1.75
CA CYS A 30 11.61 6.29 3.04
C CYS A 30 11.50 7.80 2.84
N HIS A 31 11.37 8.53 3.93
CA HIS A 31 11.40 9.99 3.92
C HIS A 31 12.52 10.49 4.83
N ALA A 32 13.37 11.39 4.30
CA ALA A 32 14.50 11.99 5.03
C ALA A 32 15.34 10.95 5.82
N PRO A 33 15.95 9.98 5.14
CA PRO A 33 16.67 8.89 5.80
C PRO A 33 17.92 9.39 6.52
N ASP A 34 18.28 8.72 7.61
CA ASP A 34 19.59 8.81 8.19
C ASP A 34 20.66 8.38 7.16
N LYS A 35 21.68 9.23 6.96
CA LYS A 35 22.68 9.04 5.90
C LYS A 35 23.55 7.80 6.12
N GLU A 36 23.89 7.50 7.37
CA GLU A 36 24.75 6.36 7.72
C GLU A 36 24.00 5.06 7.47
N LYS A 37 22.74 5.00 7.92
CA LYS A 37 21.89 3.82 7.70
C LYS A 37 21.58 3.61 6.22
N LYS A 38 21.31 4.68 5.46
CA LYS A 38 21.13 4.61 4.01
C LYS A 38 22.36 4.00 3.35
N ALA A 39 23.53 4.53 3.62
CA ALA A 39 24.79 4.02 3.06
C ALA A 39 25.05 2.55 3.43
N ALA A 40 24.77 2.16 4.67
CA ALA A 40 24.92 0.78 5.11
C ALA A 40 23.98 -0.19 4.38
N LEU A 41 22.72 0.21 4.13
CA LEU A 41 21.78 -0.59 3.34
C LEU A 41 22.20 -0.71 1.87
N GLU A 42 22.67 0.41 1.28
CA GLU A 42 23.16 0.44 -0.10
C GLU A 42 24.40 -0.44 -0.28
N GLN A 43 25.29 -0.52 0.69
CA GLN A 43 26.43 -1.45 0.70
C GLN A 43 25.99 -2.94 0.72
N LYS A 44 24.78 -3.23 1.21
CA LYS A 44 24.18 -4.58 1.16
C LYS A 44 23.42 -4.85 -0.15
N GLY A 45 23.43 -3.91 -1.10
CA GLY A 45 22.71 -4.05 -2.38
C GLY A 45 21.24 -3.65 -2.34
N VAL A 46 20.80 -2.99 -1.26
CA VAL A 46 19.45 -2.41 -1.18
C VAL A 46 19.43 -1.06 -1.88
N THR A 47 18.46 -0.81 -2.73
CA THR A 47 18.22 0.54 -3.28
C THR A 47 17.35 1.33 -2.30
N VAL A 48 17.83 2.45 -1.79
CA VAL A 48 17.07 3.32 -0.89
C VAL A 48 16.62 4.56 -1.65
N LEU A 49 15.32 4.74 -1.80
CA LEU A 49 14.69 5.86 -2.49
C LEU A 49 13.95 6.77 -1.51
N GLU A 50 14.08 8.06 -1.73
CA GLU A 50 13.31 9.03 -0.96
C GLU A 50 11.97 9.27 -1.65
N ALA A 51 10.91 9.23 -0.86
CA ALA A 51 9.56 9.53 -1.30
C ALA A 51 9.00 10.74 -0.54
N GLU A 52 8.11 11.45 -1.21
CA GLU A 52 7.40 12.57 -0.62
C GLU A 52 6.41 12.08 0.44
N LEU A 53 6.20 12.88 1.45
CA LEU A 53 5.10 12.65 2.38
C LEU A 53 3.77 12.98 1.68
N LEU A 54 2.72 12.29 2.07
CA LEU A 54 1.38 12.62 1.62
C LEU A 54 1.01 14.03 2.14
N HIS A 55 0.85 14.98 1.23
CA HIS A 55 0.49 16.36 1.56
C HIS A 55 -1.03 16.51 1.72
N GLN A 56 -1.45 17.52 2.49
CA GLN A 56 -2.86 17.83 2.69
C GLN A 56 -3.56 18.21 1.38
N THR A 57 -2.86 18.90 0.48
CA THR A 57 -3.37 19.29 -0.85
C THR A 57 -3.65 18.08 -1.73
N ASP A 58 -2.84 17.02 -1.64
CA ASP A 58 -3.07 15.78 -2.38
C ASP A 58 -4.30 15.06 -1.83
N LEU A 59 -4.47 15.10 -0.52
CA LEU A 59 -5.63 14.58 0.17
C LEU A 59 -6.90 15.36 -0.20
N GLU A 60 -6.84 16.68 -0.25
CA GLU A 60 -7.97 17.53 -0.66
C GLU A 60 -8.34 17.31 -2.13
N SER A 61 -7.36 17.13 -3.02
CA SER A 61 -7.61 16.81 -4.42
C SER A 61 -8.17 15.38 -4.60
N LEU A 62 -7.77 14.45 -3.76
CA LEU A 62 -8.34 13.10 -3.71
C LEU A 62 -9.77 13.13 -3.16
N LEU A 63 -10.02 13.92 -2.11
CA LEU A 63 -11.36 14.12 -1.54
C LEU A 63 -12.31 14.80 -2.54
N ALA A 64 -11.81 15.75 -3.36
CA ALA A 64 -12.59 16.38 -4.40
C ALA A 64 -12.95 15.44 -5.57
N ARG A 65 -12.09 14.45 -5.85
CA ARG A 65 -12.39 13.38 -6.82
C ARG A 65 -13.40 12.35 -6.30
N TYR A 66 -13.48 12.22 -4.99
CA TYR A 66 -14.33 11.24 -4.31
C TYR A 66 -15.20 11.99 -3.32
N GLU A 67 -16.28 12.60 -3.79
CA GLU A 67 -17.19 13.50 -3.04
C GLU A 67 -17.69 12.94 -1.70
N ASN A 68 -17.48 11.65 -1.41
CA ASN A 68 -17.98 10.97 -0.24
C ASN A 68 -16.91 10.17 0.55
N LEU A 69 -15.61 10.42 0.37
CA LEU A 69 -14.61 9.77 1.19
C LEU A 69 -14.41 10.54 2.51
N PRO A 70 -14.92 10.06 3.64
CA PRO A 70 -14.59 10.63 4.94
C PRO A 70 -13.20 10.17 5.33
N VAL A 71 -12.21 10.91 4.95
CA VAL A 71 -10.87 10.71 5.48
C VAL A 71 -10.79 11.52 6.77
N PRO A 72 -10.57 10.90 7.93
CA PRO A 72 -10.28 11.63 9.15
C PRO A 72 -8.99 12.41 8.92
N LYS A 73 -9.11 13.73 8.76
CA LYS A 73 -7.99 14.66 8.50
C LYS A 73 -6.83 14.50 9.50
N GLU A 74 -7.12 13.98 10.68
CA GLU A 74 -6.19 13.86 11.79
C GLU A 74 -5.21 12.68 11.70
N HIS A 75 -5.50 11.66 10.90
CA HIS A 75 -4.69 10.44 10.84
C HIS A 75 -3.72 10.39 9.65
N LEU A 76 -3.83 11.26 8.67
CA LEU A 76 -3.08 11.21 7.41
C LEU A 76 -1.96 12.26 7.30
N HIS A 77 -1.94 13.29 8.16
CA HIS A 77 -1.00 14.40 8.02
C HIS A 77 0.45 14.01 8.31
N GLY A 78 1.31 14.12 7.30
CA GLY A 78 2.75 14.21 7.43
C GLY A 78 3.47 12.98 8.02
N ARG A 79 2.77 11.85 8.17
CA ARG A 79 3.34 10.65 8.82
C ARG A 79 3.65 9.50 7.87
N HIS A 80 3.08 9.52 6.68
CA HIS A 80 3.23 8.44 5.70
C HIS A 80 3.73 9.00 4.38
N ILE A 81 4.59 8.24 3.71
CA ILE A 81 5.00 8.55 2.34
C ILE A 81 3.81 8.32 1.39
N SER A 82 3.72 9.13 0.34
CA SER A 82 2.72 8.98 -0.72
C SER A 82 2.97 7.69 -1.49
N LEU A 83 1.98 6.80 -1.52
CA LEU A 83 2.04 5.59 -2.33
C LEU A 83 2.10 5.95 -3.82
N ARG A 84 1.34 6.95 -4.26
CA ARG A 84 1.38 7.44 -5.63
C ARG A 84 2.78 7.85 -6.06
N ASN A 85 3.47 8.66 -5.25
CA ASN A 85 4.84 9.06 -5.54
C ASN A 85 5.79 7.86 -5.64
N CYS A 86 5.62 6.86 -4.76
CA CYS A 86 6.38 5.62 -4.85
C CYS A 86 6.12 4.86 -6.15
N LEU A 87 4.86 4.72 -6.56
CA LEU A 87 4.48 4.03 -7.79
C LEU A 87 4.99 4.75 -9.05
N GLU A 88 4.93 6.07 -9.08
CA GLU A 88 5.51 6.87 -10.18
C GLU A 88 7.01 6.65 -10.32
N GLN A 89 7.75 6.64 -9.21
CA GLN A 89 9.19 6.35 -9.22
C GLN A 89 9.48 4.91 -9.66
N LEU A 90 8.63 3.94 -9.35
CA LEU A 90 8.76 2.55 -9.81
C LEU A 90 8.47 2.45 -11.33
N GLY A 91 7.43 3.12 -11.81
CA GLY A 91 7.12 3.21 -13.24
C GLY A 91 8.26 3.81 -14.07
N GLN A 92 8.89 4.89 -13.57
CA GLN A 92 10.09 5.49 -14.20
C GLN A 92 11.29 4.52 -14.29
N ARG A 93 11.29 3.46 -13.49
CA ARG A 93 12.28 2.37 -13.49
C ARG A 93 11.87 1.17 -14.33
N GLY A 94 10.77 1.28 -15.08
CA GLY A 94 10.27 0.23 -15.97
C GLY A 94 9.51 -0.89 -15.24
N LEU A 95 8.96 -0.63 -14.06
CA LEU A 95 8.09 -1.57 -13.35
C LEU A 95 6.63 -1.26 -13.71
N ASP A 96 6.06 -2.06 -14.59
CA ASP A 96 4.73 -1.83 -15.19
C ASP A 96 3.58 -2.33 -14.31
N SER A 97 3.87 -3.21 -13.35
CA SER A 97 2.87 -3.77 -12.44
C SER A 97 3.43 -4.02 -11.06
N ILE A 98 2.59 -3.81 -10.06
CA ILE A 98 2.95 -3.98 -8.63
C ILE A 98 1.87 -4.80 -7.96
N LEU A 99 2.28 -5.86 -7.27
CA LEU A 99 1.43 -6.59 -6.35
C LEU A 99 1.62 -6.03 -4.92
N ILE A 100 0.54 -5.52 -4.33
CA ILE A 100 0.52 -5.04 -2.95
C ILE A 100 0.01 -6.17 -2.05
N GLU A 101 0.91 -6.79 -1.30
CA GLU A 101 0.60 -7.94 -0.43
C GLU A 101 0.27 -7.56 1.02
N GLY A 102 0.41 -6.30 1.37
CA GLY A 102 0.03 -5.88 2.69
C GLY A 102 1.02 -4.91 3.33
N GLY A 103 0.94 -4.47 4.60
CA GLY A 103 -0.15 -4.70 5.56
C GLY A 103 -1.39 -3.83 5.36
N ALA A 104 -2.30 -3.97 6.30
CA ALA A 104 -3.60 -3.32 6.25
C ALA A 104 -3.55 -1.80 5.97
N SER A 105 -2.57 -1.09 6.51
CA SER A 105 -2.38 0.35 6.28
C SER A 105 -2.01 0.68 4.84
N ILE A 106 -1.23 -0.18 4.18
CA ILE A 106 -0.84 0.01 2.77
C ILE A 106 -2.04 -0.30 1.86
N HIS A 107 -2.83 -1.32 2.18
CA HIS A 107 -4.07 -1.59 1.45
C HIS A 107 -5.06 -0.42 1.56
N ALA A 108 -5.21 0.15 2.76
CA ALA A 108 -6.03 1.34 2.95
C ALA A 108 -5.51 2.53 2.12
N ALA A 109 -4.20 2.79 2.15
CA ALA A 109 -3.58 3.87 1.36
C ALA A 109 -3.79 3.66 -0.16
N ALA A 110 -3.62 2.43 -0.66
CA ALA A 110 -3.83 2.12 -2.08
C ALA A 110 -5.27 2.42 -2.54
N LEU A 111 -6.25 2.09 -1.72
CA LEU A 111 -7.65 2.39 -1.98
C LEU A 111 -7.95 3.89 -1.86
N GLN A 112 -7.42 4.56 -0.83
CA GLN A 112 -7.61 5.98 -0.58
C GLN A 112 -6.93 6.86 -1.64
N GLU A 113 -5.68 6.56 -2.01
CA GLU A 113 -4.94 7.30 -3.04
C GLU A 113 -5.37 6.92 -4.47
N GLY A 114 -6.31 5.99 -4.62
CA GLY A 114 -6.79 5.56 -5.94
C GLY A 114 -5.72 4.88 -6.79
N CYS A 115 -4.79 4.18 -6.16
CA CYS A 115 -3.64 3.52 -6.78
C CYS A 115 -3.85 2.01 -6.93
N CYS A 116 -5.09 1.56 -7.02
CA CYS A 116 -5.44 0.15 -7.09
C CYS A 116 -6.40 -0.11 -8.25
N ASP A 117 -6.00 -0.93 -9.21
CA ASP A 117 -6.80 -1.31 -10.37
C ASP A 117 -7.59 -2.59 -10.11
N LEU A 118 -6.99 -3.53 -9.37
CA LEU A 118 -7.55 -4.85 -9.07
C LEU A 118 -7.41 -5.17 -7.58
N VAL A 119 -8.50 -5.61 -6.96
CA VAL A 119 -8.53 -6.12 -5.60
C VAL A 119 -8.78 -7.62 -5.63
N GLN A 120 -7.87 -8.39 -5.07
CA GLN A 120 -7.99 -9.84 -4.93
C GLN A 120 -8.21 -10.20 -3.47
N VAL A 121 -9.29 -10.92 -3.17
CA VAL A 121 -9.64 -11.36 -1.82
C VAL A 121 -9.70 -12.88 -1.78
N TYR A 122 -8.83 -13.48 -1.00
CA TYR A 122 -8.84 -14.91 -0.74
C TYR A 122 -9.68 -15.19 0.50
N VAL A 123 -10.73 -15.98 0.33
CA VAL A 123 -11.67 -16.34 1.40
C VAL A 123 -11.58 -17.83 1.70
N ALA A 124 -11.02 -18.15 2.86
CA ALA A 124 -11.01 -19.52 3.38
C ALA A 124 -12.31 -19.83 4.15
N PRO A 125 -12.76 -21.08 4.21
CA PRO A 125 -13.96 -21.47 4.98
C PRO A 125 -13.64 -21.53 6.49
N LYS A 126 -13.19 -20.39 7.07
CA LYS A 126 -12.80 -20.26 8.47
C LYS A 126 -13.33 -18.95 9.05
N LEU A 127 -13.75 -18.98 10.30
CA LEU A 127 -14.23 -17.82 11.04
C LEU A 127 -13.31 -17.57 12.23
N PHE A 128 -12.76 -16.35 12.33
CA PHE A 128 -11.88 -15.94 13.44
C PHE A 128 -12.57 -15.04 14.48
N GLY A 129 -13.79 -14.59 14.19
CA GLY A 129 -14.47 -13.59 15.01
C GLY A 129 -13.86 -12.18 14.85
N GLY A 130 -14.22 -11.30 15.76
CA GLY A 130 -13.82 -9.89 15.74
C GLY A 130 -12.38 -9.59 16.15
N ASP A 131 -11.67 -10.56 16.71
CA ASP A 131 -10.29 -10.38 17.21
C ASP A 131 -9.24 -10.59 16.10
N GLY A 132 -9.67 -11.00 14.91
CA GLY A 132 -8.81 -11.16 13.74
C GLY A 132 -8.29 -9.83 13.20
N LEU A 133 -7.08 -9.85 12.61
CA LEU A 133 -6.53 -8.67 11.96
C LEU A 133 -7.38 -8.31 10.72
N SER A 134 -7.75 -7.04 10.62
CA SER A 134 -8.42 -6.54 9.42
C SER A 134 -7.47 -6.55 8.21
N PRO A 135 -7.89 -7.03 7.04
CA PRO A 135 -7.09 -6.95 5.83
C PRO A 135 -6.90 -5.52 5.32
N ILE A 136 -7.79 -4.59 5.69
CA ILE A 136 -7.73 -3.18 5.32
C ILE A 136 -7.75 -2.35 6.59
N GLY A 137 -6.82 -1.41 6.72
CA GLY A 137 -6.71 -0.49 7.86
C GLY A 137 -7.89 0.48 7.95
N GLY A 138 -7.97 1.19 9.07
CA GLY A 138 -9.01 2.18 9.25
C GLY A 138 -8.94 3.28 8.20
N MET A 139 -10.02 3.45 7.45
CA MET A 139 -10.18 4.47 6.40
C MET A 139 -11.08 5.62 6.85
N GLY A 140 -11.56 5.59 8.10
CA GLY A 140 -12.49 6.59 8.63
C GLY A 140 -13.92 6.48 8.09
N ILE A 141 -14.24 5.41 7.39
CA ILE A 141 -15.58 5.13 6.86
C ILE A 141 -16.49 4.72 8.01
N THR A 142 -17.56 5.48 8.22
CA THR A 142 -18.51 5.25 9.33
C THR A 142 -19.90 4.84 8.85
N THR A 143 -20.21 5.06 7.56
CA THR A 143 -21.50 4.67 6.96
C THR A 143 -21.28 3.94 5.63
N PRO A 144 -22.20 3.06 5.22
CA PRO A 144 -22.09 2.32 3.95
C PRO A 144 -21.96 3.22 2.72
N ASP A 145 -22.58 4.39 2.72
CA ASP A 145 -22.59 5.34 1.59
C ASP A 145 -21.20 5.92 1.29
N GLN A 146 -20.30 5.83 2.28
CA GLN A 146 -18.93 6.31 2.19
C GLN A 146 -17.95 5.21 1.73
N ALA A 147 -18.43 3.97 1.55
CA ALA A 147 -17.59 2.85 1.20
C ALA A 147 -16.99 2.99 -0.21
N VAL A 148 -15.77 2.48 -0.38
CA VAL A 148 -15.18 2.32 -1.72
C VAL A 148 -15.98 1.27 -2.48
N LEU A 149 -16.59 1.69 -3.59
CA LEU A 149 -17.39 0.79 -4.42
C LEU A 149 -16.50 0.00 -5.37
N LEU A 150 -16.74 -1.30 -5.41
CA LEU A 150 -16.07 -2.23 -6.32
C LEU A 150 -17.08 -2.79 -7.33
N SER A 151 -16.59 -3.36 -8.43
CA SER A 151 -17.39 -4.09 -9.40
C SER A 151 -18.04 -5.34 -8.76
N ALA A 152 -18.95 -5.99 -9.46
CA ALA A 152 -19.30 -7.38 -9.14
C ALA A 152 -18.03 -8.24 -9.28
N PRO A 153 -17.76 -9.18 -8.35
CA PRO A 153 -16.56 -9.99 -8.40
C PRO A 153 -16.61 -11.06 -9.48
N THR A 154 -15.45 -11.33 -10.08
CA THR A 154 -15.21 -12.65 -10.66
C THR A 154 -14.87 -13.61 -9.52
N VAL A 155 -15.50 -14.77 -9.51
CA VAL A 155 -15.33 -15.78 -8.43
C VAL A 155 -14.65 -17.01 -8.99
N THR A 156 -13.47 -17.32 -8.45
CA THR A 156 -12.72 -18.54 -8.81
C THR A 156 -12.60 -19.46 -7.60
N ARG A 157 -12.90 -20.74 -7.77
CA ARG A 157 -12.75 -21.74 -6.72
C ARG A 157 -11.33 -22.30 -6.72
N LEU A 158 -10.64 -22.22 -5.59
CA LEU A 158 -9.29 -22.73 -5.37
C LEU A 158 -9.32 -23.83 -4.29
N GLY A 159 -9.71 -25.03 -4.69
CA GLY A 159 -9.92 -26.13 -3.75
C GLY A 159 -11.09 -25.84 -2.81
N GLN A 160 -10.81 -25.60 -1.51
CA GLN A 160 -11.82 -25.22 -0.51
C GLN A 160 -11.98 -23.70 -0.40
N ASP A 161 -11.00 -22.92 -0.89
CA ASP A 161 -11.00 -21.48 -0.81
C ASP A 161 -11.67 -20.85 -2.04
N LEU A 162 -12.01 -19.57 -1.91
CA LEU A 162 -12.50 -18.73 -3.01
C LEU A 162 -11.55 -17.57 -3.25
N LEU A 163 -11.27 -17.28 -4.51
CA LEU A 163 -10.68 -16.04 -4.95
C LEU A 163 -11.79 -15.15 -5.51
N LEU A 164 -11.91 -13.96 -4.94
CA LEU A 164 -12.80 -12.91 -5.40
C LEU A 164 -11.96 -11.80 -6.02
N GLU A 165 -12.20 -11.47 -7.28
CA GLU A 165 -11.46 -10.42 -8.01
C GLU A 165 -12.41 -9.29 -8.37
N TYR A 166 -12.04 -8.08 -7.95
CA TYR A 166 -12.84 -6.87 -8.15
C TYR A 166 -12.02 -5.82 -8.87
N THR A 167 -12.63 -5.12 -9.79
CA THR A 167 -12.10 -3.84 -10.28
C THR A 167 -12.75 -2.69 -9.52
N ARG A 168 -12.05 -1.56 -9.43
CA ARG A 168 -12.63 -0.36 -8.86
C ARG A 168 -13.70 0.18 -9.82
N LYS A 169 -14.85 0.59 -9.30
CA LYS A 169 -15.81 1.38 -10.08
C LYS A 169 -15.29 2.81 -10.17
N GLU A 170 -15.17 3.33 -11.37
CA GLU A 170 -15.04 4.76 -11.57
C GLU A 170 -16.34 5.41 -11.08
N SER A 171 -16.20 6.50 -10.32
CA SER A 171 -17.35 7.31 -9.94
C SER A 171 -17.91 7.95 -11.22
N CYS A 172 -19.14 7.63 -11.57
CA CYS A 172 -19.86 8.30 -12.67
C CYS A 172 -20.14 9.75 -12.31
#